data_bb8be3ce52da4598770bd4d974db30ac
#
_entry.id   bb8be3ce52da4598770bd4d974db30ac
#
_cell.length_a   1.000
_cell.length_b   1.000
_cell.length_c   1.000
_cell.angle_alpha   90.00
_cell.angle_beta   90.00
_cell.angle_gamma   90.00
#
_symmetry.space_group_name_H-M   'P 1'
#
loop_
_entity.id
_entity.type
_entity.pdbx_description
1 polymer ?
#
loop_
_entity_poly.entity_id
_entity_poly.type
_entity_poly.pdbx_seq_one_letter_code
_entity_poly.pdbx_strand_id
1 'polypeptide(L)'
;MNAPAPIPTDARTPPVAVWQLLEKLRGQDLADWRVAPLDGRPTPAERGLDVGFPFGWYAIEFSDFVAPGQAKPLRYFGKDLVIWRGLDDNRVRVTDAWCKHLGAHMGHGAKVHGNLLECPFHAWRYDGDEGVVKEIP
;
A
#
# COMPACT_ATOMS: atom_id res chain seq x y z
N MET A 1 -6.69 -39.14 -14.19
CA MET A 1 -5.85 -37.97 -13.87
C MET A 1 -6.36 -36.81 -14.72
N ASN A 2 -7.08 -35.89 -14.12
CA ASN A 2 -7.59 -34.72 -14.86
C ASN A 2 -6.44 -33.71 -15.05
N ALA A 3 -6.19 -33.34 -16.30
CA ALA A 3 -5.24 -32.28 -16.62
C ALA A 3 -5.70 -30.94 -15.97
N PRO A 4 -4.78 -30.14 -15.42
CA PRO A 4 -5.13 -28.82 -14.91
C PRO A 4 -5.67 -27.94 -16.04
N ALA A 5 -6.68 -27.12 -15.72
CA ALA A 5 -7.25 -26.17 -16.66
C ALA A 5 -6.16 -25.21 -17.20
N PRO A 6 -6.22 -24.81 -18.50
CA PRO A 6 -5.25 -23.92 -19.07
C PRO A 6 -5.26 -22.56 -18.34
N ILE A 7 -4.08 -22.05 -18.03
CA ILE A 7 -3.89 -20.73 -17.45
C ILE A 7 -4.37 -19.69 -18.45
N PRO A 8 -5.25 -18.74 -18.04
CA PRO A 8 -5.67 -17.65 -18.92
C PRO A 8 -4.45 -16.86 -19.38
N THR A 9 -4.32 -16.65 -20.68
CA THR A 9 -3.18 -15.94 -21.30
C THR A 9 -3.30 -14.41 -21.22
N ASP A 10 -4.37 -13.88 -20.62
CA ASP A 10 -4.50 -12.45 -20.34
C ASP A 10 -3.83 -12.14 -19.01
N ALA A 11 -2.64 -11.55 -19.09
CA ALA A 11 -1.83 -11.16 -17.92
C ALA A 11 -2.51 -10.11 -16.99
N ARG A 12 -3.69 -9.61 -17.36
CA ARG A 12 -4.45 -8.60 -16.60
C ARG A 12 -5.50 -9.17 -15.67
N THR A 13 -5.79 -10.46 -15.76
CA THR A 13 -6.76 -11.12 -14.88
C THR A 13 -6.03 -12.16 -14.01
N PRO A 14 -5.90 -11.94 -12.69
CA PRO A 14 -5.31 -12.93 -11.82
C PRO A 14 -6.13 -14.25 -11.83
N PRO A 15 -5.49 -15.38 -11.59
CA PRO A 15 -6.19 -16.67 -11.49
C PRO A 15 -7.36 -16.60 -10.52
N VAL A 16 -8.48 -17.26 -10.85
CA VAL A 16 -9.71 -17.25 -10.05
C VAL A 16 -9.46 -17.56 -8.57
N ALA A 17 -8.49 -18.44 -8.26
CA ALA A 17 -8.08 -18.74 -6.89
C ALA A 17 -7.51 -17.53 -6.13
N VAL A 18 -6.81 -16.62 -6.82
CA VAL A 18 -6.28 -15.39 -6.23
C VAL A 18 -7.41 -14.39 -5.97
N TRP A 19 -8.39 -14.28 -6.88
CA TRP A 19 -9.58 -13.46 -6.69
C TRP A 19 -10.42 -13.90 -5.49
N GLN A 20 -10.66 -15.19 -5.35
CA GLN A 20 -11.39 -15.75 -4.21
C GLN A 20 -10.66 -15.53 -2.88
N LEU A 21 -9.33 -15.58 -2.89
CA LEU A 21 -8.51 -15.27 -1.72
C LEU A 21 -8.59 -13.77 -1.39
N LEU A 22 -8.50 -12.91 -2.39
CA LEU A 22 -8.59 -11.44 -2.21
C LEU A 22 -9.98 -11.01 -1.74
N GLU A 23 -11.07 -11.61 -2.25
CA GLU A 23 -12.42 -11.34 -1.75
C GLU A 23 -12.61 -11.82 -0.30
N LYS A 24 -12.05 -12.94 0.04
CA LYS A 24 -12.07 -13.46 1.41
C LYS A 24 -11.28 -12.58 2.37
N LEU A 25 -10.19 -11.97 1.89
CA LEU A 25 -9.37 -11.01 2.65
C LEU A 25 -9.99 -9.62 2.71
N ARG A 26 -10.81 -9.22 1.73
CA ARG A 26 -11.50 -7.92 1.66
C ARG A 26 -12.53 -7.71 2.77
N GLY A 27 -13.08 -8.79 3.34
CA GLY A 27 -14.04 -8.74 4.45
C GLY A 27 -13.41 -8.88 5.82
N GLN A 28 -12.09 -9.07 5.92
CA GLN A 28 -11.36 -9.15 7.18
C GLN A 28 -10.68 -7.81 7.43
N ASP A 29 -10.85 -7.29 8.64
CA ASP A 29 -10.09 -6.14 9.10
C ASP A 29 -8.61 -6.52 9.12
N LEU A 30 -7.87 -6.08 8.10
CA LEU A 30 -6.44 -6.34 7.95
C LEU A 30 -5.59 -5.71 9.09
N ALA A 31 -6.23 -4.94 9.97
CA ALA A 31 -5.60 -4.42 11.18
C ALA A 31 -5.28 -5.52 12.20
N ASP A 32 -5.88 -6.69 12.09
CA ASP A 32 -5.67 -7.81 13.03
C ASP A 32 -4.87 -8.97 12.42
N TRP A 33 -3.84 -8.65 11.64
CA TRP A 33 -2.79 -9.62 11.27
C TRP A 33 -1.91 -9.94 12.49
N ARG A 34 -2.54 -10.28 13.58
CA ARG A 34 -1.90 -11.11 14.57
C ARG A 34 -1.91 -12.51 14.00
N VAL A 35 -0.75 -12.95 13.53
CA VAL A 35 -0.54 -14.36 13.26
C VAL A 35 -0.83 -15.06 14.56
N ALA A 36 -2.08 -15.57 14.70
CA ALA A 36 -2.38 -16.45 15.81
C ALA A 36 -1.38 -17.62 15.72
N PRO A 37 -0.69 -17.95 16.81
CA PRO A 37 0.24 -19.07 16.78
C PRO A 37 -0.52 -20.29 16.32
N LEU A 38 -0.13 -20.89 15.20
CA LEU A 38 -0.80 -22.04 14.59
C LEU A 38 -0.81 -23.28 15.49
N ASP A 39 -0.15 -23.24 16.64
CA ASP A 39 0.09 -24.39 17.51
C ASP A 39 0.25 -24.04 19.00
N GLY A 40 -0.28 -22.91 19.44
CA GLY A 40 -0.17 -22.46 20.85
C GLY A 40 1.24 -22.03 21.27
N ARG A 41 2.18 -21.88 20.32
CA ARG A 41 3.49 -21.31 20.60
C ARG A 41 3.39 -19.81 20.82
N PRO A 42 4.10 -19.26 21.80
CA PRO A 42 4.10 -17.81 22.02
C PRO A 42 4.61 -17.06 20.78
N THR A 43 3.95 -15.96 20.46
CA THR A 43 4.40 -15.04 19.39
C THR A 43 5.81 -14.52 19.68
N PRO A 44 6.54 -14.02 18.68
CA PRO A 44 7.85 -13.39 18.91
C PRO A 44 7.81 -12.28 19.96
N ALA A 45 6.75 -11.46 20.00
CA ALA A 45 6.57 -10.41 21.00
C ALA A 45 6.40 -10.98 22.41
N GLU A 46 5.63 -12.06 22.58
CA GLU A 46 5.44 -12.75 23.87
C GLU A 46 6.71 -13.45 24.35
N ARG A 47 7.65 -13.75 23.44
CA ARG A 47 8.98 -14.27 23.76
C ARG A 47 10.00 -13.18 24.08
N GLY A 48 9.59 -11.89 24.09
CA GLY A 48 10.49 -10.76 24.29
C GLY A 48 11.45 -10.54 23.13
N LEU A 49 11.17 -11.15 21.98
CA LEU A 49 11.90 -10.92 20.74
C LEU A 49 11.20 -9.74 20.04
N ASP A 50 11.69 -8.53 20.24
CA ASP A 50 11.34 -7.37 19.43
C ASP A 50 12.01 -7.54 18.05
N VAL A 51 11.53 -8.51 17.31
CA VAL A 51 11.91 -8.72 15.92
C VAL A 51 11.09 -7.75 15.10
N GLY A 52 11.65 -6.57 14.85
CA GLY A 52 11.15 -5.66 13.85
C GLY A 52 10.97 -6.38 12.50
N PHE A 53 10.31 -5.74 11.56
CA PHE A 53 10.17 -6.31 10.22
C PHE A 53 11.55 -6.56 9.61
N PRO A 54 11.84 -7.75 9.06
CA PRO A 54 13.12 -8.04 8.43
C PRO A 54 13.42 -7.04 7.32
N PHE A 55 14.69 -6.72 7.14
CA PHE A 55 15.10 -5.93 5.97
C PHE A 55 14.82 -6.71 4.69
N GLY A 56 14.09 -6.10 3.74
CA GLY A 56 13.77 -6.76 2.48
C GLY A 56 12.75 -5.98 1.65
N TRP A 57 12.39 -6.57 0.53
CA TRP A 57 11.34 -6.07 -0.35
C TRP A 57 10.00 -6.70 0.05
N TYR A 58 8.97 -5.86 0.13
CA TYR A 58 7.62 -6.29 0.51
C TYR A 58 6.65 -5.90 -0.59
N ALA A 59 5.81 -6.84 -0.99
CA ALA A 59 4.68 -6.54 -1.86
C ALA A 59 3.61 -5.80 -1.05
N ILE A 60 3.30 -4.57 -1.45
CA ILE A 60 2.33 -3.71 -0.75
C ILE A 60 0.98 -3.72 -1.48
N GLU A 61 0.99 -3.59 -2.80
CA GLU A 61 -0.22 -3.52 -3.61
C GLU A 61 0.10 -3.92 -5.06
N PHE A 62 -0.92 -4.39 -5.78
CA PHE A 62 -0.79 -4.56 -7.23
C PHE A 62 -0.86 -3.21 -7.94
N SER A 63 0.08 -2.98 -8.85
CA SER A 63 0.17 -1.73 -9.62
C SER A 63 -1.16 -1.35 -10.28
N ASP A 64 -1.88 -2.31 -10.85
CA ASP A 64 -3.13 -2.07 -11.58
C ASP A 64 -4.30 -1.62 -10.68
N PHE A 65 -4.16 -1.76 -9.37
CA PHE A 65 -5.18 -1.30 -8.41
C PHE A 65 -5.02 0.18 -8.00
N VAL A 66 -4.04 0.86 -8.57
CA VAL A 66 -3.82 2.29 -8.37
C VAL A 66 -3.98 2.99 -9.71
N ALA A 67 -5.12 3.65 -9.94
CA ALA A 67 -5.38 4.37 -11.18
C ALA A 67 -4.48 5.61 -11.32
N PRO A 68 -4.19 6.08 -12.55
CA PRO A 68 -3.48 7.35 -12.76
C PRO A 68 -4.16 8.50 -12.03
N GLY A 69 -3.40 9.30 -11.28
CA GLY A 69 -3.91 10.39 -10.46
C GLY A 69 -4.60 9.98 -9.17
N GLN A 70 -4.71 8.70 -8.89
CA GLN A 70 -5.28 8.20 -7.65
C GLN A 70 -4.26 8.25 -6.51
N ALA A 71 -4.72 8.69 -5.34
CA ALA A 71 -4.03 8.54 -4.06
C ALA A 71 -4.97 7.82 -3.07
N LYS A 72 -4.45 6.84 -2.34
CA LYS A 72 -5.23 6.10 -1.35
C LYS A 72 -4.39 5.74 -0.12
N PRO A 73 -5.02 5.71 1.08
CA PRO A 73 -4.33 5.35 2.31
C PRO A 73 -3.99 3.86 2.33
N LEU A 74 -2.88 3.55 2.96
CA LEU A 74 -2.44 2.20 3.29
C LEU A 74 -1.94 2.16 4.73
N ARG A 75 -1.98 1.00 5.35
CA ARG A 75 -1.33 0.76 6.63
C ARG A 75 -0.50 -0.51 6.57
N TYR A 76 0.82 -0.35 6.65
CA TYR A 76 1.76 -1.46 6.62
C TYR A 76 2.86 -1.25 7.67
N PHE A 77 3.30 -2.34 8.29
CA PHE A 77 4.40 -2.32 9.28
C PHE A 77 4.15 -1.36 10.44
N GLY A 78 2.88 -1.20 10.84
CA GLY A 78 2.49 -0.25 11.88
C GLY A 78 2.57 1.23 11.48
N LYS A 79 2.81 1.54 10.20
CA LYS A 79 2.89 2.89 9.67
C LYS A 79 1.74 3.20 8.74
N ASP A 80 1.27 4.44 8.80
CA ASP A 80 0.33 4.97 7.83
C ASP A 80 1.10 5.48 6.60
N LEU A 81 0.69 5.00 5.44
CA LEU A 81 1.33 5.27 4.16
C LEU A 81 0.29 5.78 3.15
N VAL A 82 0.75 6.41 2.10
CA VAL A 82 -0.07 6.74 0.93
C VAL A 82 0.55 6.10 -0.29
N ILE A 83 -0.26 5.31 -1.02
CA ILE A 83 0.08 4.87 -2.37
C ILE A 83 -0.61 5.77 -3.39
N TRP A 84 0.11 6.18 -4.42
CA TRP A 84 -0.43 7.04 -5.45
C TRP A 84 0.28 6.84 -6.79
N ARG A 85 -0.38 7.23 -7.88
CA ARG A 85 0.18 7.10 -9.22
C ARG A 85 0.30 8.46 -9.87
N GLY A 86 1.50 8.78 -10.37
CA GLY A 86 1.75 9.96 -11.16
C GLY A 86 0.92 10.01 -12.44
N LEU A 87 0.60 11.22 -12.90
CA LEU A 87 -0.15 11.45 -14.14
C LEU A 87 0.78 11.49 -15.35
N ASP A 88 2.01 12.02 -15.20
CA ASP A 88 2.90 12.24 -16.33
C ASP A 88 3.70 10.98 -16.68
N ASP A 89 4.20 10.27 -15.66
CA ASP A 89 5.07 9.10 -15.84
C ASP A 89 4.39 7.76 -15.56
N ASN A 90 3.15 7.80 -15.08
CA ASN A 90 2.34 6.62 -14.74
C ASN A 90 3.01 5.68 -13.70
N ARG A 91 3.98 6.17 -12.92
CA ARG A 91 4.67 5.38 -11.90
C ARG A 91 3.89 5.39 -10.60
N VAL A 92 3.85 4.22 -9.94
CA VAL A 92 3.29 4.08 -8.58
C VAL A 92 4.37 4.44 -7.56
N ARG A 93 3.99 5.21 -6.57
CA ARG A 93 4.82 5.65 -5.46
C ARG A 93 4.15 5.36 -4.13
N VAL A 94 4.97 5.14 -3.12
CA VAL A 94 4.50 5.00 -1.72
C VAL A 94 5.28 5.96 -0.86
N THR A 95 4.56 6.78 -0.10
CA THR A 95 5.16 7.79 0.78
C THR A 95 4.56 7.69 2.19
N ASP A 96 5.19 8.36 3.15
CA ASP A 96 4.60 8.60 4.48
C ASP A 96 3.24 9.30 4.31
N ALA A 97 2.26 8.93 5.12
CA ALA A 97 0.91 9.49 5.02
C ALA A 97 0.80 10.91 5.56
N TRP A 98 1.72 11.33 6.43
CA TRP A 98 1.57 12.55 7.21
C TRP A 98 2.33 13.74 6.58
N CYS A 99 1.57 14.76 6.20
CA CYS A 99 2.11 16.01 5.70
C CYS A 99 3.04 16.65 6.76
N LYS A 100 4.26 17.02 6.36
CA LYS A 100 5.27 17.57 7.28
C LYS A 100 4.95 19.00 7.75
N HIS A 101 3.96 19.66 7.14
CA HIS A 101 3.51 20.98 7.58
C HIS A 101 2.76 20.91 8.92
N LEU A 102 1.55 20.35 8.93
CA LEU A 102 0.68 20.26 10.12
C LEU A 102 0.05 18.86 10.29
N GLY A 103 0.66 17.82 9.78
CA GLY A 103 0.23 16.45 10.03
C GLY A 103 -1.10 16.04 9.40
N ALA A 104 -1.52 16.66 8.30
CA ALA A 104 -2.69 16.19 7.56
C ALA A 104 -2.40 14.85 6.90
N HIS A 105 -3.37 13.92 6.96
CA HIS A 105 -3.24 12.60 6.33
C HIS A 105 -3.48 12.70 4.82
N MET A 106 -2.43 12.54 4.03
CA MET A 106 -2.48 12.71 2.56
C MET A 106 -3.20 11.58 1.82
N GLY A 107 -3.48 10.45 2.46
CA GLY A 107 -4.29 9.38 1.87
C GLY A 107 -5.78 9.72 1.75
N HIS A 108 -6.24 10.80 2.39
CA HIS A 108 -7.64 11.22 2.40
C HIS A 108 -7.79 12.60 1.75
N GLY A 109 -8.13 12.61 0.47
CA GLY A 109 -8.41 13.84 -0.27
C GLY A 109 -7.21 14.52 -0.90
N ALA A 110 -6.01 13.94 -0.86
CA ALA A 110 -4.87 14.41 -1.64
C ALA A 110 -5.17 14.35 -3.14
N LYS A 111 -4.55 15.25 -3.89
CA LYS A 111 -4.63 15.30 -5.35
C LYS A 111 -3.25 15.03 -5.93
N VAL A 112 -3.23 14.44 -7.12
CA VAL A 112 -1.99 14.25 -7.87
C VAL A 112 -1.92 15.30 -8.97
N HIS A 113 -0.84 16.07 -9.02
CA HIS A 113 -0.54 17.06 -10.04
C HIS A 113 0.75 16.66 -10.76
N GLY A 114 0.62 16.20 -12.01
CA GLY A 114 1.76 15.62 -12.70
C GLY A 114 2.32 14.44 -11.91
N ASN A 115 3.55 14.58 -11.43
CA ASN A 115 4.21 13.59 -10.59
C ASN A 115 4.38 14.04 -9.12
N LEU A 116 3.56 14.99 -8.68
CA LEU A 116 3.56 15.50 -7.30
C LEU A 116 2.25 15.16 -6.58
N LEU A 117 2.36 14.81 -5.31
CA LEU A 117 1.23 14.58 -4.40
C LEU A 117 0.93 15.86 -3.61
N GLU A 118 -0.26 16.43 -3.81
CA GLU A 118 -0.72 17.63 -3.12
C GLU A 118 -1.44 17.31 -1.83
N CYS A 119 -1.00 17.91 -0.74
CA CYS A 119 -1.67 17.81 0.57
C CYS A 119 -3.07 18.45 0.51
N PRO A 120 -4.12 17.78 1.04
CA PRO A 120 -5.49 18.28 0.97
C PRO A 120 -5.75 19.52 1.84
N PHE A 121 -4.84 19.86 2.75
CA PHE A 121 -5.06 20.93 3.72
C PHE A 121 -4.53 22.30 3.24
N HIS A 122 -3.22 22.41 2.91
CA HIS A 122 -2.62 23.68 2.47
C HIS A 122 -1.86 23.54 1.14
N ALA A 123 -2.19 22.55 0.34
CA ALA A 123 -1.68 22.36 -1.02
C ALA A 123 -0.13 22.25 -1.14
N TRP A 124 0.57 21.90 -0.06
CA TRP A 124 1.98 21.54 -0.18
C TRP A 124 2.13 20.31 -1.08
N ARG A 125 3.06 20.37 -2.05
CA ARG A 125 3.28 19.31 -3.01
C ARG A 125 4.58 18.58 -2.77
N TYR A 126 4.49 17.27 -2.78
CA TYR A 126 5.56 16.35 -2.46
C TYR A 126 5.98 15.55 -3.69
N ASP A 127 7.30 15.47 -3.89
CA ASP A 127 7.88 14.53 -4.82
C ASP A 127 7.94 13.14 -4.17
N GLY A 128 7.42 12.13 -4.86
CA GLY A 128 7.39 10.78 -4.33
C GLY A 128 8.65 9.96 -4.60
N ASP A 129 9.54 10.42 -5.44
CA ASP A 129 10.80 9.74 -5.73
C ASP A 129 11.88 10.14 -4.71
N GLU A 130 11.93 11.41 -4.34
CA GLU A 130 12.89 11.95 -3.35
C GLU A 130 12.27 12.08 -1.95
N GLY A 131 10.94 12.07 -1.83
CA GLY A 131 10.23 12.23 -0.56
C GLY A 131 10.30 13.65 0.01
N VAL A 132 10.57 14.65 -0.81
CA VAL A 132 10.75 16.04 -0.40
C VAL A 132 9.60 16.94 -0.84
N VAL A 133 9.44 18.07 -0.16
CA VAL A 133 8.52 19.14 -0.59
C VAL A 133 9.15 19.85 -1.78
N LYS A 134 8.43 19.94 -2.89
CA LYS A 134 8.86 20.68 -4.10
C LYS A 134 8.17 22.02 -4.25
N GLU A 135 6.91 22.13 -3.82
CA GLU A 135 6.12 23.35 -3.97
C GLU A 135 5.37 23.66 -2.67
N ILE A 136 5.44 24.94 -2.31
CA ILE A 136 4.67 25.54 -1.20
C ILE A 136 3.93 26.72 -1.81
N PRO A 137 2.56 26.73 -1.76
CA PRO A 137 1.76 27.83 -2.27
C PRO A 137 2.01 29.15 -1.55
#